data_38d177318cc238dc09a4c49fb2292b83
#
_entry.id   38d177318cc238dc09a4c49fb2292b83
#
_cell.length_a   1.000
_cell.length_b   1.000
_cell.length_c   1.000
_cell.angle_alpha   90.00
_cell.angle_beta   90.00
_cell.angle_gamma   90.00
#
_symmetry.space_group_name_H-M   'P 1'
#
loop_
_entity.id
_entity.type
_entity.pdbx_description
1 polymer ?
#
loop_
_entity_poly.entity_id
_entity_poly.type
_entity_poly.pdbx_seq_one_letter_code
_entity_poly.pdbx_strand_id
1 'polypeptide(L)'
;EAAPGAVVWVHDYNLWLVPTFVREMRPDVRIAFFHHTPFPPADVFNIFPWRDEIIDSLLACDVVGFHIPRYARNFVATVQSLRVGQRVGVVAPRDRFRTGGGETELLFHGVPLLV
;
A
#
# COMPACT_ATOMS: atom_id res chain seq x y z
N GLU A 1 12.48 11.40 16.00
CA GLU A 1 12.82 10.38 17.00
C GLU A 1 11.57 9.56 17.39
N ALA A 2 11.31 8.48 16.67
CA ALA A 2 10.21 7.58 17.00
C ALA A 2 10.67 6.52 18.03
N ALA A 3 9.76 6.15 18.94
CA ALA A 3 10.01 5.08 19.90
C ALA A 3 10.25 3.74 19.22
N PRO A 4 10.96 2.78 19.84
CA PRO A 4 11.09 1.44 19.32
C PRO A 4 9.71 0.80 19.06
N GLY A 5 9.52 0.18 17.88
CA GLY A 5 8.26 -0.44 17.48
C GLY A 5 7.11 0.54 17.20
N ALA A 6 7.39 1.82 17.05
CA ALA A 6 6.39 2.84 16.72
C ALA A 6 5.72 2.59 15.37
N VAL A 7 4.55 3.17 15.17
CA VAL A 7 3.88 3.24 13.87
C VAL A 7 4.22 4.57 13.20
N VAL A 8 4.78 4.49 12.00
CA VAL A 8 5.00 5.64 11.13
C VAL A 8 3.87 5.69 10.12
N TRP A 9 3.10 6.76 10.13
CA TRP A 9 1.97 6.94 9.24
C TRP A 9 2.27 7.96 8.16
N VAL A 10 2.37 7.50 6.93
CA VAL A 10 2.74 8.30 5.75
C VAL A 10 1.50 8.54 4.90
N HIS A 11 1.36 9.74 4.38
CA HIS A 11 0.20 10.15 3.62
C HIS A 11 0.56 10.63 2.22
N ASP A 12 -0.17 10.09 1.25
CA ASP A 12 -0.33 10.54 -0.12
C ASP A 12 0.90 10.46 -1.05
N TYR A 13 0.65 10.69 -2.33
CA TYR A 13 1.55 10.41 -3.45
C TYR A 13 2.88 11.16 -3.41
N ASN A 14 2.90 12.34 -2.85
CA ASN A 14 4.13 13.13 -2.73
C ASN A 14 5.18 12.51 -1.78
N LEU A 15 4.79 11.50 -1.02
CA LEU A 15 5.64 10.79 -0.08
C LEU A 15 5.83 9.31 -0.45
N TRP A 16 5.58 8.94 -1.69
CA TRP A 16 5.65 7.55 -2.14
C TRP A 16 6.97 6.85 -1.84
N LEU A 17 8.09 7.55 -1.85
CA LEU A 17 9.41 6.97 -1.62
C LEU A 17 9.85 6.97 -0.15
N VAL A 18 9.10 7.63 0.74
CA VAL A 18 9.45 7.72 2.17
C VAL A 18 9.49 6.34 2.84
N PRO A 19 8.56 5.40 2.59
CA PRO A 19 8.61 4.09 3.22
C PRO A 19 9.93 3.32 3.03
N THR A 20 10.53 3.39 1.84
CA THR A 20 11.83 2.76 1.60
C THR A 20 12.88 3.28 2.57
N PHE A 21 13.03 4.59 2.67
CA PHE A 21 14.03 5.22 3.54
C PHE A 21 13.74 4.94 5.02
N VAL A 22 12.46 4.99 5.42
CA VAL A 22 12.09 4.64 6.80
C VAL A 22 12.46 3.20 7.11
N ARG A 23 12.16 2.26 6.21
CA ARG A 23 12.48 0.85 6.41
C ARG A 23 13.97 0.60 6.53
N GLU A 24 14.79 1.27 5.73
CA GLU A 24 16.25 1.17 5.79
C GLU A 24 16.82 1.69 7.11
N MET A 25 16.34 2.84 7.58
CA MET A 25 16.84 3.46 8.81
C MET A 25 16.26 2.83 10.09
N ARG A 26 15.02 2.36 10.03
CA ARG A 26 14.26 1.88 11.19
C ARG A 26 13.48 0.61 10.84
N PRO A 27 14.16 -0.54 10.75
CA PRO A 27 13.51 -1.81 10.43
C PRO A 27 12.53 -2.28 11.53
N ASP A 28 12.63 -1.72 12.72
CA ASP A 28 11.78 -2.05 13.88
C ASP A 28 10.39 -1.40 13.84
N VAL A 29 10.20 -0.30 13.11
CA VAL A 29 8.93 0.41 13.09
C VAL A 29 7.93 -0.24 12.11
N ARG A 30 6.65 -0.04 12.39
CA ARG A 30 5.58 -0.38 11.45
C ARG A 30 5.28 0.83 10.58
N ILE A 31 5.06 0.59 9.30
CA ILE A 31 4.78 1.64 8.34
C ILE A 31 3.36 1.45 7.80
N ALA A 32 2.51 2.44 8.03
CA ALA A 32 1.20 2.54 7.43
C ALA A 32 1.22 3.68 6.40
N PHE A 33 0.77 3.39 5.20
CA PHE A 33 0.66 4.39 4.14
C PHE A 33 -0.81 4.55 3.74
N PHE A 34 -1.30 5.78 3.67
CA PHE A 34 -2.65 6.04 3.19
C PHE A 34 -2.62 6.93 1.94
N HIS A 35 -3.18 6.41 0.85
CA HIS A 35 -3.24 7.08 -0.43
C HIS A 35 -4.57 7.83 -0.56
N HIS A 36 -4.55 9.16 -0.39
CA HIS A 36 -5.76 10.00 -0.41
C HIS A 36 -6.23 10.30 -1.82
N THR A 37 -5.29 10.46 -2.75
CA THR A 37 -5.61 10.69 -4.16
C THR A 37 -6.00 9.39 -4.86
N PRO A 38 -6.74 9.45 -5.98
CA PRO A 38 -7.01 8.26 -6.77
C PRO A 38 -5.71 7.57 -7.22
N PHE A 39 -5.58 6.28 -6.92
CA PHE A 39 -4.47 5.52 -7.48
C PHE A 39 -4.78 5.19 -8.94
N PRO A 40 -3.90 5.52 -9.89
CA PRO A 40 -4.18 5.39 -11.32
C PRO A 40 -4.24 3.93 -11.76
N PRO A 41 -4.94 3.62 -12.87
CA PRO A 41 -4.86 2.31 -13.49
C PRO A 41 -3.43 1.93 -13.88
N ALA A 42 -3.17 0.63 -14.01
CA ALA A 42 -1.82 0.12 -14.28
C ALA A 42 -1.21 0.66 -15.58
N ASP A 43 -2.00 0.81 -16.63
CA ASP A 43 -1.55 1.37 -17.92
C ASP A 43 -1.12 2.83 -17.80
N VAL A 44 -1.75 3.60 -16.93
CA VAL A 44 -1.36 4.99 -16.65
C VAL A 44 -0.14 5.03 -15.71
N PHE A 45 -0.16 4.25 -14.63
CA PHE A 45 0.95 4.23 -13.67
C PHE A 45 2.26 3.78 -14.32
N ASN A 46 2.20 2.80 -15.20
CA ASN A 46 3.39 2.23 -15.85
C ASN A 46 4.09 3.17 -16.83
N ILE A 47 3.54 4.36 -17.06
CA ILE A 47 4.22 5.43 -17.81
C ILE A 47 5.32 6.09 -16.94
N PHE A 48 5.19 6.07 -15.63
CA PHE A 48 6.18 6.69 -14.74
C PHE A 48 7.54 5.99 -14.84
N PRO A 49 8.63 6.74 -15.07
CA PRO A 49 9.96 6.15 -15.12
C PRO A 49 10.41 5.56 -13.76
N TRP A 50 9.87 6.07 -12.64
CA TRP A 50 10.16 5.59 -11.28
C TRP A 50 9.13 4.58 -10.76
N ARG A 51 8.36 3.95 -11.63
CA ARG A 51 7.29 3.00 -11.24
C ARG A 51 7.79 1.86 -10.34
N ASP A 52 8.97 1.34 -10.63
CA ASP A 52 9.54 0.24 -9.85
C ASP A 52 9.91 0.68 -8.43
N GLU A 53 10.56 1.81 -8.30
CA GLU A 53 10.96 2.37 -7.01
C GLU A 53 9.75 2.73 -6.16
N ILE A 54 8.70 3.28 -6.77
CA ILE A 54 7.45 3.62 -6.07
C ILE A 54 6.77 2.36 -5.57
N ILE A 55 6.63 1.35 -6.40
CA ILE A 55 5.98 0.09 -6.02
C ILE A 55 6.79 -0.62 -4.93
N ASP A 56 8.11 -0.70 -5.05
CA ASP A 56 8.95 -1.30 -4.02
C ASP A 56 8.82 -0.57 -2.68
N SER A 57 8.72 0.76 -2.71
CA SER A 57 8.52 1.57 -1.51
C SER A 57 7.16 1.29 -0.85
N LEU A 58 6.09 1.24 -1.63
CA LEU A 58 4.77 0.92 -1.09
C LEU A 58 4.70 -0.52 -0.57
N LEU A 59 5.40 -1.46 -1.20
CA LEU A 59 5.50 -2.83 -0.71
C LEU A 59 6.38 -2.97 0.55
N ALA A 60 7.19 -1.97 0.89
CA ALA A 60 7.92 -1.94 2.16
C ALA A 60 7.02 -1.55 3.35
N CYS A 61 5.80 -1.08 3.10
CA CYS A 61 4.82 -0.78 4.13
C CYS A 61 4.22 -2.06 4.72
N ASP A 62 3.81 -1.99 5.99
CA ASP A 62 3.02 -3.05 6.63
C ASP A 62 1.54 -2.96 6.22
N VAL A 63 1.06 -1.74 5.95
CA VAL A 63 -0.31 -1.46 5.52
C VAL A 63 -0.30 -0.36 4.47
N VAL A 64 -1.07 -0.56 3.39
CA VAL A 64 -1.38 0.50 2.42
C VAL A 64 -2.90 0.62 2.31
N GLY A 65 -3.42 1.82 2.55
CA GLY A 65 -4.84 2.12 2.55
C GLY A 65 -5.25 3.01 1.37
N PHE A 66 -6.48 2.83 0.91
CA PHE A 66 -7.10 3.61 -0.16
C PHE A 66 -8.53 3.99 0.23
N HIS A 67 -9.07 5.06 -0.38
CA HIS A 67 -10.43 5.52 -0.07
C HIS A 67 -11.53 4.60 -0.59
N ILE A 68 -11.34 3.99 -1.77
CA ILE A 68 -12.35 3.14 -2.39
C ILE A 68 -11.72 1.87 -2.99
N PRO A 69 -12.48 0.77 -3.10
CA PRO A 69 -11.98 -0.50 -3.62
C PRO A 69 -11.37 -0.43 -5.00
N ARG A 70 -11.85 0.46 -5.87
CA ARG A 70 -11.31 0.62 -7.22
C ARG A 70 -9.84 1.05 -7.22
N TYR A 71 -9.45 1.95 -6.32
CA TYR A 71 -8.06 2.41 -6.23
C TYR A 71 -7.14 1.31 -5.70
N ALA A 72 -7.60 0.53 -4.74
CA ALA A 72 -6.87 -0.64 -4.28
C ALA A 72 -6.69 -1.67 -5.41
N ARG A 73 -7.73 -1.94 -6.19
CA ARG A 73 -7.63 -2.83 -7.36
C ARG A 73 -6.65 -2.32 -8.40
N ASN A 74 -6.62 -1.01 -8.65
CA ASN A 74 -5.64 -0.39 -9.52
C ASN A 74 -4.21 -0.61 -9.03
N PHE A 75 -3.98 -0.43 -7.74
CA PHE A 75 -2.69 -0.71 -7.12
C PHE A 75 -2.29 -2.18 -7.28
N VAL A 76 -3.19 -3.10 -6.96
CA VAL A 76 -2.95 -4.54 -7.11
C VAL A 76 -2.62 -4.90 -8.56
N ALA A 77 -3.38 -4.40 -9.52
CA ALA A 77 -3.13 -4.63 -10.95
C ALA A 77 -1.76 -4.09 -11.38
N THR A 78 -1.36 -2.93 -10.87
CA THR A 78 -0.04 -2.35 -11.13
C THR A 78 1.07 -3.24 -10.57
N VAL A 79 0.93 -3.70 -9.33
CA VAL A 79 1.91 -4.61 -8.73
C VAL A 79 2.02 -5.90 -9.52
N GLN A 80 0.90 -6.50 -9.92
CA GLN A 80 0.90 -7.72 -10.73
C GLN A 80 1.57 -7.52 -12.09
N SER A 81 1.43 -6.35 -12.70
CA SER A 81 2.07 -6.03 -13.98
C SER A 81 3.59 -5.87 -13.87
N LEU A 82 4.08 -5.34 -12.74
CA LEU A 82 5.49 -5.05 -12.52
C LEU A 82 6.24 -6.17 -11.77
N ARG A 83 5.52 -6.98 -11.02
CA ARG A 83 6.05 -8.08 -10.19
C ARG A 83 5.34 -9.37 -10.55
N VAL A 84 5.69 -9.91 -11.71
CA VAL A 84 5.12 -11.16 -12.23
C VAL A 84 5.39 -12.30 -11.24
N GLY A 85 4.35 -13.06 -10.91
CA GLY A 85 4.44 -14.19 -9.98
C GLY A 85 4.24 -13.82 -8.51
N GLN A 86 4.10 -12.54 -8.17
CA GLN A 86 3.71 -12.13 -6.84
C GLN A 86 2.23 -12.44 -6.58
N ARG A 87 1.96 -13.11 -5.47
CA ARG A 87 0.58 -13.40 -5.06
C ARG A 87 0.00 -12.22 -4.32
N VAL A 88 -1.11 -11.71 -4.83
CA VAL A 88 -1.92 -10.69 -4.15
C VAL A 88 -3.09 -11.40 -3.52
N GLY A 89 -3.12 -11.44 -2.19
CA GLY A 89 -4.29 -11.93 -1.46
C GLY A 89 -5.26 -10.77 -1.22
N VAL A 90 -6.48 -10.90 -1.72
CA VAL A 90 -7.58 -10.01 -1.34
C VAL A 90 -8.30 -10.65 -0.17
N VAL A 91 -8.24 -10.03 1.00
CA VAL A 91 -9.04 -10.44 2.14
C VAL A 91 -10.29 -9.58 2.15
N ALA A 92 -11.44 -10.23 1.87
CA ALA A 92 -12.72 -9.58 2.02
C ALA A 92 -12.92 -9.11 3.47
N PRO A 93 -13.59 -8.00 3.70
CA PRO A 93 -13.84 -7.51 5.06
C PRO A 93 -14.57 -8.58 5.85
N ARG A 94 -14.00 -8.95 6.98
CA ARG A 94 -14.80 -9.64 7.99
C ARG A 94 -15.68 -8.59 8.64
N ASP A 95 -16.93 -8.96 8.89
CA ASP A 95 -18.02 -8.16 9.48
C ASP A 95 -17.72 -7.44 10.81
N ARG A 96 -16.50 -7.00 11.04
CA ARG A 96 -16.09 -6.39 12.32
C ARG A 96 -16.41 -4.90 12.42
N PHE A 97 -16.67 -4.25 11.30
CA PHE A 97 -17.09 -2.85 11.29
C PHE A 97 -18.36 -2.70 10.47
N ARG A 98 -19.48 -2.95 11.11
CA ARG A 98 -20.81 -2.61 10.58
C ARG A 98 -21.01 -1.10 10.61
N THR A 99 -20.23 -0.38 9.87
CA THR A 99 -20.48 1.00 9.50
C THR A 99 -20.35 1.10 8.01
N GLY A 100 -21.40 0.79 7.31
CA GLY A 100 -21.76 1.32 5.99
C GLY A 100 -20.79 1.22 4.81
N GLY A 101 -19.59 0.71 4.95
CA GLY A 101 -18.62 0.57 3.89
C GLY A 101 -17.73 -0.63 4.18
N GLY A 102 -17.79 -1.65 3.35
CA GLY A 102 -16.96 -2.83 3.51
C GLY A 102 -15.48 -2.48 3.38
N GLU A 103 -14.71 -2.68 4.43
CA GLU A 103 -13.26 -2.63 4.38
C GLU A 103 -12.77 -3.93 3.74
N THR A 104 -12.07 -3.82 2.63
CA THR A 104 -11.44 -4.98 1.99
C THR A 104 -9.98 -5.00 2.40
N GLU A 105 -9.59 -5.96 3.24
CA GLU A 105 -8.19 -6.24 3.50
C GLU A 105 -7.59 -6.98 2.32
N LEU A 106 -6.60 -6.40 1.72
CA LEU A 106 -5.79 -7.04 0.70
C LEU A 106 -4.48 -7.48 1.34
N LEU A 107 -4.25 -8.79 1.40
CA LEU A 107 -2.98 -9.33 1.86
C LEU A 107 -2.06 -9.50 0.67
N PHE A 108 -0.95 -8.79 0.72
CA PHE A 108 0.10 -8.88 -0.28
C PHE A 108 1.43 -9.22 0.40
N HIS A 109 1.94 -10.45 0.23
CA HIS A 109 3.15 -10.93 0.91
C HIS A 109 3.18 -10.68 2.42
N GLY A 110 2.04 -10.82 3.07
CA GLY A 110 1.93 -10.52 4.51
C GLY A 110 1.74 -9.05 4.82
N VAL A 111 1.67 -8.17 3.82
CA VAL A 111 1.31 -6.75 3.99
C VAL A 111 -0.19 -6.62 3.80
N PRO A 112 -0.95 -6.30 4.84
CA PRO A 112 -2.38 -6.03 4.69
C PRO A 112 -2.57 -4.70 3.95
N LEU A 113 -3.39 -4.73 2.89
CA LEU A 113 -3.87 -3.54 2.21
C LEU A 113 -5.26 -3.24 2.71
N LEU A 114 -5.43 -2.12 3.41
CA LEU A 114 -6.72 -1.62 3.84
C LEU A 114 -7.33 -0.73 2.75
N VAL A 115 -8.53 -1.06 2.38
CA VAL A 115 -9.30 -0.31 1.39
C VAL A 115 -10.40 0.48 2.08
#